data_e404d7ea42c03ecdb47dff77d566c1fe
#
_entry.id   e404d7ea42c03ecdb47dff77d566c1fe
#
_cell.length_a   1.000
_cell.length_b   1.000
_cell.length_c   1.000
_cell.angle_alpha   90.00
_cell.angle_beta   90.00
_cell.angle_gamma   90.00
#
_symmetry.space_group_name_H-M   'P 1'
#
loop_
_entity.id
_entity.type
_entity.pdbx_description
1 polymer ?
#
loop_
_entity_poly.entity_id
_entity_poly.type
_entity_poly.pdbx_seq_one_letter_code
_entity_poly.pdbx_strand_id
1 'polypeptide(L)'
;MPMHQDAVRRDEMSRRAVVSPTAQAPSATPSGRIVSEEWTGTLVTGGLTIELERTHPVVRVRASGVLDADTATDLSAALLEAVAEQAAGVLIEVDDLSFADDAGPLVFATVGAQNLAWPGCALVLAGPNELLHSALERIGVLSYVSICPDLPTALEHFTRLTAPPWRRVHIAADRNAPGLARSAVAEFCSRLGVGGGAMGGETAQLVASELVTNAVVHARTPIELTLRLVWPLLHIAVRDSGDGQARIAGFVDEAAESGRGLVLVDALASSWGNFVPPVGKVVWATVLVRKVSVVS
;
A
#
# COMPACT_ATOMS: atom_id res chain seq x y z
N MET A 1 40.39 29.08 15.63
CA MET A 1 40.06 27.69 15.53
C MET A 1 38.70 27.53 14.84
N PRO A 2 38.62 27.17 13.56
CA PRO A 2 37.43 26.58 12.99
C PRO A 2 37.82 25.37 12.14
N MET A 3 37.69 24.15 12.65
CA MET A 3 37.96 22.90 11.92
C MET A 3 36.94 21.81 12.25
N HIS A 4 35.63 22.15 12.32
CA HIS A 4 34.61 21.10 12.59
C HIS A 4 33.34 21.22 11.77
N GLN A 5 33.31 22.06 10.72
CA GLN A 5 32.11 22.19 9.86
C GLN A 5 32.23 21.57 8.46
N ASP A 6 33.43 21.10 8.06
CA ASP A 6 33.62 20.53 6.73
C ASP A 6 33.43 19.00 6.62
N ALA A 7 33.36 18.30 7.74
CA ALA A 7 33.12 16.84 7.75
C ALA A 7 31.64 16.48 7.54
N VAL A 8 30.70 17.31 8.00
CA VAL A 8 29.25 17.02 7.90
C VAL A 8 28.73 17.26 6.46
N ARG A 9 29.35 18.15 5.70
CA ARG A 9 28.93 18.43 4.31
C ARG A 9 29.37 17.40 3.27
N ARG A 10 30.31 16.52 3.57
CA ARG A 10 30.76 15.46 2.64
C ARG A 10 29.89 14.21 2.69
N ASP A 11 29.17 14.00 3.78
CA ASP A 11 28.29 12.80 3.94
C ASP A 11 26.93 12.98 3.28
N GLU A 12 26.44 14.23 3.14
CA GLU A 12 25.17 14.51 2.46
C GLU A 12 25.23 14.43 0.91
N MET A 13 26.44 14.44 0.32
CA MET A 13 26.59 14.39 -1.15
C MET A 13 26.70 12.97 -1.72
N SER A 14 26.80 11.93 -0.88
CA SER A 14 26.84 10.53 -1.33
C SER A 14 25.44 9.86 -1.42
N ARG A 15 24.39 10.54 -0.99
CA ARG A 15 23.02 10.02 -1.05
C ARG A 15 22.19 10.63 -2.18
N ARG A 16 22.72 10.72 -3.38
CA ARG A 16 21.88 11.02 -4.54
C ARG A 16 21.26 9.73 -5.05
N ALA A 17 20.00 9.49 -4.66
CA ALA A 17 19.13 8.58 -5.36
C ALA A 17 19.04 9.02 -6.84
N VAL A 18 19.54 8.20 -7.74
CA VAL A 18 19.33 8.40 -9.17
C VAL A 18 17.93 7.84 -9.47
N VAL A 19 16.92 8.65 -9.24
CA VAL A 19 15.59 8.39 -9.77
C VAL A 19 15.62 8.87 -11.22
N SER A 20 15.73 7.97 -12.17
CA SER A 20 15.49 8.29 -13.59
C SER A 20 14.01 8.14 -13.87
N PRO A 21 13.25 9.24 -14.03
CA PRO A 21 11.85 9.14 -14.42
C PRO A 21 11.77 9.05 -15.94
N THR A 22 11.48 7.89 -16.47
CA THR A 22 10.92 7.79 -17.81
C THR A 22 9.41 7.68 -17.67
N ALA A 23 8.79 8.79 -17.32
CA ALA A 23 7.33 8.91 -17.31
C ALA A 23 6.95 10.22 -18.00
N GLN A 24 6.40 10.09 -19.17
CA GLN A 24 5.68 11.15 -19.87
C GLN A 24 4.34 11.36 -19.14
N ALA A 25 4.04 12.58 -18.73
CA ALA A 25 2.79 12.92 -18.03
C ALA A 25 1.58 12.53 -18.90
N PRO A 26 0.56 11.86 -18.36
CA PRO A 26 -0.63 11.52 -19.11
C PRO A 26 -1.51 12.76 -19.30
N SER A 27 -1.88 13.02 -20.55
CA SER A 27 -2.93 13.98 -20.92
C SER A 27 -4.29 13.44 -20.50
N ALA A 28 -5.07 14.27 -19.84
CA ALA A 28 -6.43 13.96 -19.42
C ALA A 28 -7.33 13.62 -20.60
N THR A 29 -7.91 12.42 -20.62
CA THR A 29 -9.03 12.03 -21.49
C THR A 29 -10.18 11.50 -20.64
N PRO A 30 -11.42 11.95 -20.86
CA PRO A 30 -12.59 11.49 -20.12
C PRO A 30 -13.16 10.25 -20.78
N SER A 31 -12.78 9.08 -20.33
CA SER A 31 -13.51 7.82 -20.57
C SER A 31 -12.79 6.71 -19.83
N GLY A 32 -13.51 6.01 -18.94
CA GLY A 32 -12.97 4.99 -18.06
C GLY A 32 -12.30 3.82 -18.77
N ARG A 33 -11.05 4.01 -19.15
CA ARG A 33 -10.16 2.97 -19.62
C ARG A 33 -9.27 2.56 -18.44
N ILE A 34 -9.25 1.29 -18.15
CA ILE A 34 -8.27 0.68 -17.26
C ILE A 34 -6.90 0.96 -17.86
N VAL A 35 -6.19 1.93 -17.32
CA VAL A 35 -4.79 2.20 -17.70
C VAL A 35 -3.96 1.36 -16.74
N SER A 36 -3.30 0.33 -17.26
CA SER A 36 -2.19 -0.34 -16.58
C SER A 36 -1.00 0.61 -16.61
N GLU A 37 -0.80 1.41 -15.57
CA GLU A 37 0.43 2.16 -15.41
C GLU A 37 1.52 1.19 -14.96
N GLU A 38 2.29 0.68 -15.91
CA GLU A 38 3.55 -0.01 -15.63
C GLU A 38 4.58 1.05 -15.24
N TRP A 39 5.07 0.98 -14.03
CA TRP A 39 6.15 1.84 -13.57
C TRP A 39 7.28 0.99 -12.98
N THR A 40 8.51 1.30 -13.37
CA THR A 40 9.71 0.65 -12.85
C THR A 40 10.62 1.70 -12.24
N GLY A 41 11.08 1.47 -11.03
CA GLY A 41 12.05 2.32 -10.35
C GLY A 41 13.20 1.49 -9.81
N THR A 42 14.42 2.07 -9.83
CA THR A 42 15.61 1.43 -9.26
C THR A 42 16.24 2.37 -8.24
N LEU A 43 16.52 1.86 -7.04
CA LEU A 43 17.28 2.51 -5.99
C LEU A 43 18.57 1.74 -5.75
N VAL A 44 19.71 2.43 -5.72
CA VAL A 44 21.01 1.85 -5.35
C VAL A 44 21.53 2.57 -4.12
N THR A 45 21.79 1.84 -3.06
CA THR A 45 22.22 2.37 -1.77
C THR A 45 23.16 1.38 -1.04
N GLY A 46 24.31 1.83 -0.55
CA GLY A 46 25.20 1.05 0.34
C GLY A 46 25.57 -0.36 -0.14
N GLY A 47 25.57 -0.64 -1.45
CA GLY A 47 25.81 -1.99 -1.98
C GLY A 47 24.53 -2.84 -2.13
N LEU A 48 23.36 -2.29 -1.83
CA LEU A 48 22.05 -2.88 -2.08
C LEU A 48 21.42 -2.22 -3.31
N THR A 49 20.85 -3.02 -4.20
CA THR A 49 20.03 -2.57 -5.33
C THR A 49 18.60 -3.04 -5.11
N ILE A 50 17.65 -2.12 -5.22
CA ILE A 50 16.22 -2.38 -5.08
C ILE A 50 15.54 -1.96 -6.37
N GLU A 51 14.90 -2.89 -7.04
CA GLU A 51 14.09 -2.64 -8.24
C GLU A 51 12.63 -2.85 -7.89
N LEU A 52 11.78 -1.88 -8.25
CA LEU A 52 10.35 -1.95 -8.02
C LEU A 52 9.61 -1.87 -9.34
N GLU A 53 8.82 -2.88 -9.64
CA GLU A 53 8.00 -3.02 -10.84
C GLU A 53 6.53 -3.16 -10.46
N ARG A 54 5.69 -2.28 -11.01
CA ARG A 54 4.24 -2.32 -10.81
C ARG A 54 3.57 -3.06 -11.95
N THR A 55 3.29 -4.34 -11.74
CA THR A 55 2.59 -5.19 -12.70
C THR A 55 1.33 -5.71 -12.03
N HIS A 56 0.18 -5.06 -12.29
CA HIS A 56 -1.06 -5.51 -11.69
C HIS A 56 -1.39 -6.96 -12.08
N PRO A 57 -1.89 -7.76 -11.15
CA PRO A 57 -2.35 -7.44 -9.79
C PRO A 57 -1.28 -7.50 -8.69
N VAL A 58 -0.01 -7.66 -9.02
CA VAL A 58 1.10 -7.87 -8.09
C VAL A 58 2.14 -6.77 -8.28
N VAL A 59 2.73 -6.28 -7.20
CA VAL A 59 3.93 -5.44 -7.25
C VAL A 59 5.14 -6.34 -7.01
N ARG A 60 6.15 -6.24 -7.89
CA ARG A 60 7.43 -6.94 -7.72
C ARG A 60 8.44 -5.99 -7.10
N VAL A 61 9.17 -6.49 -6.11
CA VAL A 61 10.33 -5.83 -5.52
C VAL A 61 11.49 -6.80 -5.58
N ARG A 62 12.52 -6.50 -6.36
CA ARG A 62 13.74 -7.28 -6.39
C ARG A 62 14.80 -6.58 -5.55
N ALA A 63 15.37 -7.30 -4.59
CA ALA A 63 16.47 -6.83 -3.76
C ALA A 63 17.70 -7.70 -4.01
N SER A 64 18.83 -7.06 -4.36
CA SER A 64 20.10 -7.75 -4.64
C SER A 64 21.27 -7.02 -4.01
N GLY A 65 22.31 -7.75 -3.62
CA GLY A 65 23.49 -7.20 -2.97
C GLY A 65 23.55 -7.53 -1.48
N VAL A 66 23.99 -6.57 -0.65
CA VAL A 66 24.21 -6.79 0.78
C VAL A 66 23.24 -5.96 1.61
N LEU A 67 22.49 -6.64 2.47
CA LEU A 67 21.55 -6.05 3.41
C LEU A 67 22.20 -5.92 4.77
N ASP A 68 22.25 -4.72 5.33
CA ASP A 68 22.73 -4.38 6.66
C ASP A 68 21.76 -3.42 7.36
N ALA A 69 22.08 -2.95 8.55
CA ALA A 69 21.23 -2.05 9.32
C ALA A 69 20.93 -0.73 8.60
N ASP A 70 21.86 -0.20 7.81
CA ASP A 70 21.69 1.06 7.08
C ASP A 70 20.80 0.86 5.85
N THR A 71 21.07 -0.16 5.03
CA THR A 71 20.32 -0.49 3.81
C THR A 71 18.95 -1.10 4.11
N ALA A 72 18.73 -1.69 5.29
CA ALA A 72 17.44 -2.20 5.74
C ALA A 72 16.37 -1.11 5.82
N THR A 73 16.76 0.13 6.14
CA THR A 73 15.83 1.27 6.16
C THR A 73 15.29 1.56 4.76
N ASP A 74 16.16 1.55 3.75
CA ASP A 74 15.79 1.82 2.36
C ASP A 74 14.93 0.68 1.78
N LEU A 75 15.28 -0.58 2.09
CA LEU A 75 14.46 -1.73 1.71
C LEU A 75 13.09 -1.71 2.37
N SER A 76 13.04 -1.38 3.68
CA SER A 76 11.77 -1.19 4.39
C SER A 76 10.90 -0.15 3.72
N ALA A 77 11.47 1.00 3.37
CA ALA A 77 10.76 2.08 2.68
C ALA A 77 10.19 1.61 1.33
N ALA A 78 10.98 0.90 0.52
CA ALA A 78 10.54 0.38 -0.76
C ALA A 78 9.43 -0.67 -0.63
N LEU A 79 9.53 -1.59 0.33
CA LEU A 79 8.52 -2.60 0.60
C LEU A 79 7.21 -1.98 1.11
N LEU A 80 7.30 -0.98 1.99
CA LEU A 80 6.14 -0.26 2.47
C LEU A 80 5.46 0.55 1.36
N GLU A 81 6.23 1.12 0.43
CA GLU A 81 5.69 1.76 -0.76
C GLU A 81 4.97 0.75 -1.66
N ALA A 82 5.56 -0.44 -1.86
CA ALA A 82 4.93 -1.52 -2.62
C ALA A 82 3.60 -1.99 -1.98
N VAL A 83 3.54 -2.11 -0.66
CA VAL A 83 2.29 -2.40 0.08
C VAL A 83 1.28 -1.27 -0.09
N ALA A 84 1.73 0.00 -0.09
CA ALA A 84 0.88 1.17 -0.27
C ALA A 84 0.24 1.25 -1.66
N GLU A 85 0.76 0.55 -2.66
CA GLU A 85 0.12 0.38 -3.97
C GLU A 85 -1.18 -0.41 -3.92
N GLN A 86 -1.49 -1.04 -2.79
CA GLN A 86 -2.76 -1.73 -2.55
C GLN A 86 -3.06 -2.83 -3.58
N ALA A 87 -1.99 -3.43 -4.12
CA ALA A 87 -2.07 -4.58 -5.01
C ALA A 87 -2.62 -5.83 -4.29
N ALA A 88 -2.95 -6.87 -5.03
CA ALA A 88 -3.35 -8.15 -4.46
C ALA A 88 -2.21 -8.80 -3.65
N GLY A 89 -0.97 -8.44 -3.98
CA GLY A 89 0.20 -8.85 -3.22
C GLY A 89 1.48 -8.18 -3.68
N VAL A 90 2.52 -8.35 -2.86
CA VAL A 90 3.89 -7.94 -3.15
C VAL A 90 4.75 -9.19 -3.26
N LEU A 91 5.40 -9.35 -4.39
CA LEU A 91 6.39 -10.38 -4.66
C LEU A 91 7.78 -9.80 -4.40
N ILE A 92 8.51 -10.40 -3.46
CA ILE A 92 9.82 -9.94 -3.03
C ILE A 92 10.85 -10.97 -3.48
N GLU A 93 11.67 -10.62 -4.47
CA GLU A 93 12.74 -11.48 -5.00
C GLU A 93 14.04 -11.19 -4.25
N VAL A 94 14.66 -12.22 -3.69
CA VAL A 94 15.86 -12.12 -2.83
C VAL A 94 16.92 -13.17 -3.16
N ASP A 95 16.88 -13.76 -4.35
CA ASP A 95 17.81 -14.79 -4.82
C ASP A 95 19.27 -14.31 -4.82
N ASP A 96 19.51 -13.03 -5.11
CA ASP A 96 20.82 -12.39 -5.12
C ASP A 96 21.08 -11.54 -3.86
N LEU A 97 20.30 -11.73 -2.78
CA LEU A 97 20.44 -10.97 -1.53
C LEU A 97 21.25 -11.76 -0.50
N SER A 98 22.26 -11.10 0.05
CA SER A 98 22.97 -11.53 1.24
C SER A 98 22.76 -10.53 2.36
N PHE A 99 23.14 -10.87 3.60
CA PHE A 99 23.06 -9.94 4.73
C PHE A 99 24.35 -9.95 5.53
N ALA A 100 24.73 -8.78 6.05
CA ALA A 100 25.98 -8.58 6.78
C ALA A 100 25.82 -8.79 8.29
N ASP A 101 24.60 -8.59 8.83
CA ASP A 101 24.29 -8.69 10.25
C ASP A 101 22.86 -9.23 10.48
N ASP A 102 22.54 -9.55 11.74
CA ASP A 102 21.22 -10.06 12.13
C ASP A 102 20.11 -9.00 12.08
N ALA A 103 20.44 -7.72 11.93
CA ALA A 103 19.46 -6.64 11.82
C ALA A 103 18.84 -6.56 10.42
N GLY A 104 19.60 -6.89 9.38
CA GLY A 104 19.12 -6.86 8.00
C GLY A 104 17.81 -7.65 7.79
N PRO A 105 17.75 -8.94 8.11
CA PRO A 105 16.56 -9.77 7.93
C PRO A 105 15.32 -9.30 8.71
N LEU A 106 15.47 -8.50 9.79
CA LEU A 106 14.35 -7.97 10.58
C LEU A 106 13.42 -7.06 9.77
N VAL A 107 13.90 -6.50 8.66
CA VAL A 107 13.06 -5.69 7.74
C VAL A 107 11.81 -6.46 7.31
N PHE A 108 11.94 -7.73 7.00
CA PHE A 108 10.81 -8.55 6.53
C PHE A 108 9.77 -8.80 7.63
N ALA A 109 10.22 -8.96 8.89
CA ALA A 109 9.32 -9.06 10.03
C ALA A 109 8.58 -7.73 10.28
N THR A 110 9.30 -6.61 10.21
CA THR A 110 8.74 -5.27 10.42
C THR A 110 7.67 -4.95 9.38
N VAL A 111 7.98 -5.15 8.10
CA VAL A 111 7.03 -4.91 7.00
C VAL A 111 5.86 -5.89 7.08
N GLY A 112 6.14 -7.17 7.37
CA GLY A 112 5.10 -8.19 7.54
C GLY A 112 4.11 -7.84 8.66
N ALA A 113 4.61 -7.40 9.82
CA ALA A 113 3.76 -6.97 10.93
C ALA A 113 2.92 -5.73 10.59
N GLN A 114 3.49 -4.76 9.87
CA GLN A 114 2.73 -3.59 9.40
C GLN A 114 1.68 -3.97 8.35
N ASN A 115 2.00 -4.93 7.47
CA ASN A 115 1.06 -5.41 6.47
C ASN A 115 -0.15 -6.14 7.08
N LEU A 116 -0.02 -6.72 8.28
CA LEU A 116 -1.18 -7.29 9.00
C LEU A 116 -2.25 -6.25 9.31
N ALA A 117 -1.87 -5.00 9.52
CA ALA A 117 -2.81 -3.90 9.71
C ALA A 117 -3.57 -3.57 8.40
N TRP A 118 -3.09 -4.05 7.25
CA TRP A 118 -3.70 -3.87 5.94
C TRP A 118 -4.22 -5.22 5.41
N PRO A 119 -5.49 -5.57 5.64
CA PRO A 119 -6.00 -6.88 5.26
C PRO A 119 -6.06 -7.06 3.74
N GLY A 120 -5.46 -8.14 3.27
CA GLY A 120 -5.63 -8.64 1.90
C GLY A 120 -4.48 -8.37 0.92
N CYS A 121 -3.34 -7.84 1.35
CA CYS A 121 -2.12 -7.83 0.55
C CYS A 121 -1.26 -9.05 0.94
N ALA A 122 -1.06 -9.98 0.02
CA ALA A 122 -0.17 -11.12 0.26
C ALA A 122 1.28 -10.68 0.10
N LEU A 123 2.13 -10.99 1.08
CA LEU A 123 3.57 -10.85 0.95
C LEU A 123 4.18 -12.22 0.64
N VAL A 124 4.86 -12.33 -0.48
CA VAL A 124 5.52 -13.56 -0.92
C VAL A 124 6.99 -13.26 -1.21
N LEU A 125 7.87 -13.99 -0.53
CA LEU A 125 9.31 -13.88 -0.70
C LEU A 125 9.80 -15.07 -1.52
N ALA A 126 10.55 -14.79 -2.60
CA ALA A 126 11.02 -15.79 -3.55
C ALA A 126 12.55 -15.88 -3.55
N GLY A 127 13.08 -17.09 -3.53
CA GLY A 127 14.49 -17.40 -3.75
C GLY A 127 15.43 -17.05 -2.59
N PRO A 128 15.04 -17.10 -1.30
CA PRO A 128 16.01 -16.88 -0.24
C PRO A 128 17.06 -18.00 -0.23
N ASN A 129 18.34 -17.64 -0.14
CA ASN A 129 19.38 -18.62 0.12
C ASN A 129 19.20 -19.25 1.51
N GLU A 130 19.90 -20.37 1.79
CA GLU A 130 19.75 -21.11 3.05
C GLU A 130 20.02 -20.28 4.31
N LEU A 131 20.97 -19.35 4.25
CA LEU A 131 21.31 -18.50 5.38
C LEU A 131 20.18 -17.51 5.67
N LEU A 132 19.66 -16.85 4.63
CA LEU A 132 18.55 -15.91 4.76
C LEU A 132 17.28 -16.66 5.20
N HIS A 133 16.99 -17.82 4.61
CA HIS A 133 15.84 -18.64 5.00
C HIS A 133 15.89 -19.01 6.49
N SER A 134 17.04 -19.52 6.98
CA SER A 134 17.22 -19.88 8.39
C SER A 134 17.09 -18.66 9.32
N ALA A 135 17.58 -17.48 8.89
CA ALA A 135 17.42 -16.25 9.65
C ALA A 135 15.93 -15.84 9.74
N LEU A 136 15.20 -15.91 8.64
CA LEU A 136 13.77 -15.59 8.58
C LEU A 136 12.91 -16.51 9.45
N GLU A 137 13.23 -17.82 9.48
CA GLU A 137 12.57 -18.77 10.37
C GLU A 137 12.81 -18.42 11.85
N ARG A 138 14.06 -18.15 12.20
CA ARG A 138 14.46 -17.81 13.58
C ARG A 138 13.74 -16.57 14.11
N ILE A 139 13.50 -15.57 13.28
CA ILE A 139 12.82 -14.34 13.67
C ILE A 139 11.29 -14.40 13.49
N GLY A 140 10.74 -15.55 13.06
CA GLY A 140 9.29 -15.79 13.00
C GLY A 140 8.57 -15.10 11.84
N VAL A 141 9.26 -14.75 10.75
CA VAL A 141 8.68 -14.07 9.57
C VAL A 141 7.58 -14.89 8.90
N LEU A 142 7.65 -16.22 8.98
CA LEU A 142 6.69 -17.14 8.36
C LEU A 142 5.23 -16.91 8.77
N SER A 143 5.00 -16.22 9.89
CA SER A 143 3.65 -15.83 10.34
C SER A 143 3.05 -14.69 9.50
N TYR A 144 3.87 -13.97 8.72
CA TYR A 144 3.49 -12.74 8.02
C TYR A 144 3.77 -12.80 6.52
N VAL A 145 4.75 -13.60 6.11
CA VAL A 145 5.26 -13.67 4.74
C VAL A 145 5.32 -15.12 4.30
N SER A 146 4.78 -15.42 3.13
CA SER A 146 4.94 -16.73 2.50
C SER A 146 6.31 -16.82 1.85
N ILE A 147 7.05 -17.90 2.08
CA ILE A 147 8.36 -18.12 1.45
C ILE A 147 8.23 -19.17 0.37
N CYS A 148 8.72 -18.88 -0.83
CA CYS A 148 8.80 -19.78 -1.97
C CYS A 148 10.27 -20.03 -2.33
N PRO A 149 10.62 -21.25 -2.76
CA PRO A 149 12.00 -21.59 -3.08
C PRO A 149 12.56 -20.82 -4.28
N ASP A 150 11.69 -20.40 -5.19
CA ASP A 150 12.06 -19.70 -6.42
C ASP A 150 10.93 -18.81 -6.94
N LEU A 151 11.27 -17.97 -7.92
CA LEU A 151 10.33 -17.08 -8.57
C LEU A 151 9.17 -17.80 -9.29
N PRO A 152 9.37 -18.88 -10.06
CA PRO A 152 8.27 -19.62 -10.69
C PRO A 152 7.23 -20.09 -9.68
N THR A 153 7.65 -20.68 -8.57
CA THR A 153 6.76 -21.14 -7.48
C THR A 153 6.01 -19.97 -6.84
N ALA A 154 6.66 -18.84 -6.64
CA ALA A 154 6.03 -17.65 -6.11
C ALA A 154 4.98 -17.06 -7.06
N LEU A 155 5.24 -17.03 -8.36
CA LEU A 155 4.27 -16.62 -9.37
C LEU A 155 3.06 -17.55 -9.43
N GLU A 156 3.27 -18.88 -9.33
CA GLU A 156 2.17 -19.83 -9.21
C GLU A 156 1.32 -19.59 -7.96
N HIS A 157 1.94 -19.21 -6.85
CA HIS A 157 1.21 -18.83 -5.64
C HIS A 157 0.20 -17.72 -5.93
N PHE A 158 0.60 -16.67 -6.64
CA PHE A 158 -0.29 -15.59 -7.03
C PHE A 158 -1.34 -15.98 -8.08
N THR A 159 -1.04 -16.86 -9.00
CA THR A 159 -2.04 -17.34 -9.98
C THR A 159 -3.14 -18.18 -9.33
N ARG A 160 -2.84 -18.89 -8.24
CA ARG A 160 -3.83 -19.62 -7.43
C ARG A 160 -4.68 -18.69 -6.56
N LEU A 161 -4.14 -17.54 -6.17
CA LEU A 161 -4.92 -16.46 -5.57
C LEU A 161 -5.74 -15.83 -6.70
N THR A 162 -6.99 -16.27 -6.86
CA THR A 162 -7.91 -15.58 -7.78
C THR A 162 -7.86 -14.10 -7.46
N ALA A 163 -7.30 -13.30 -8.36
CA ALA A 163 -7.17 -11.86 -8.13
C ALA A 163 -8.57 -11.28 -7.83
N PRO A 164 -8.80 -10.75 -6.62
CA PRO A 164 -10.10 -10.23 -6.27
C PRO A 164 -10.44 -9.06 -7.20
N PRO A 165 -11.71 -8.86 -7.56
CA PRO A 165 -12.13 -7.69 -8.30
C PRO A 165 -11.63 -6.43 -7.59
N TRP A 166 -10.98 -5.55 -8.34
CA TRP A 166 -10.45 -4.30 -7.80
C TRP A 166 -10.63 -3.14 -8.79
N ARG A 167 -10.59 -1.93 -8.28
CA ARG A 167 -10.65 -0.70 -9.06
C ARG A 167 -9.87 0.40 -8.36
N ARG A 168 -9.12 1.17 -9.13
CA ARG A 168 -8.42 2.38 -8.69
C ARG A 168 -9.04 3.60 -9.37
N VAL A 169 -9.20 4.67 -8.63
CA VAL A 169 -9.75 5.94 -9.12
C VAL A 169 -8.90 7.08 -8.58
N HIS A 170 -8.39 7.92 -9.49
CA HIS A 170 -7.72 9.16 -9.12
C HIS A 170 -8.75 10.28 -9.01
N ILE A 171 -8.73 10.98 -7.88
CA ILE A 171 -9.71 12.01 -7.53
C ILE A 171 -8.96 13.28 -7.18
N ALA A 172 -9.32 14.41 -7.81
CA ALA A 172 -8.80 15.71 -7.41
C ALA A 172 -9.28 16.06 -6.00
N ALA A 173 -8.41 16.68 -5.19
CA ALA A 173 -8.75 17.09 -3.82
C ALA A 173 -9.62 18.35 -3.82
N ASP A 174 -10.87 18.24 -4.24
CA ASP A 174 -11.83 19.33 -4.28
C ASP A 174 -13.14 18.95 -3.56
N ARG A 175 -14.08 19.90 -3.52
CA ARG A 175 -15.40 19.72 -2.88
C ARG A 175 -16.27 18.62 -3.51
N ASN A 176 -15.99 18.18 -4.73
CA ASN A 176 -16.74 17.15 -5.43
C ASN A 176 -16.17 15.74 -5.12
N ALA A 177 -14.94 15.66 -4.58
CA ALA A 177 -14.25 14.39 -4.33
C ALA A 177 -15.09 13.36 -3.55
N PRO A 178 -15.79 13.72 -2.45
CA PRO A 178 -16.62 12.75 -1.73
C PRO A 178 -17.79 12.21 -2.58
N GLY A 179 -18.34 13.03 -3.47
CA GLY A 179 -19.39 12.61 -4.42
C GLY A 179 -18.86 11.63 -5.45
N LEU A 180 -17.68 11.88 -5.99
CA LEU A 180 -16.99 10.97 -6.91
C LEU A 180 -16.66 9.63 -6.27
N ALA A 181 -16.21 9.64 -5.00
CA ALA A 181 -15.97 8.43 -4.24
C ALA A 181 -17.23 7.57 -4.10
N ARG A 182 -18.37 8.16 -3.71
CA ARG A 182 -19.66 7.46 -3.64
C ARG A 182 -20.05 6.85 -4.97
N SER A 183 -19.92 7.60 -6.06
CA SER A 183 -20.25 7.11 -7.39
C SER A 183 -19.35 5.95 -7.81
N ALA A 184 -18.05 6.02 -7.53
CA ALA A 184 -17.10 4.95 -7.82
C ALA A 184 -17.43 3.65 -7.07
N VAL A 185 -17.80 3.76 -5.79
CA VAL A 185 -18.23 2.61 -4.97
C VAL A 185 -19.55 2.03 -5.51
N ALA A 186 -20.53 2.88 -5.80
CA ALA A 186 -21.82 2.44 -6.34
C ALA A 186 -21.66 1.66 -7.65
N GLU A 187 -20.85 2.19 -8.57
CA GLU A 187 -20.57 1.53 -9.85
C GLU A 187 -19.83 0.21 -9.66
N PHE A 188 -18.81 0.17 -8.77
CA PHE A 188 -18.06 -1.05 -8.46
C PHE A 188 -18.97 -2.14 -7.88
N CYS A 189 -19.80 -1.79 -6.90
CA CYS A 189 -20.76 -2.71 -6.29
C CYS A 189 -21.79 -3.21 -7.29
N SER A 190 -22.33 -2.31 -8.12
CA SER A 190 -23.33 -2.66 -9.15
C SER A 190 -22.77 -3.65 -10.17
N ARG A 191 -21.54 -3.44 -10.65
CA ARG A 191 -20.87 -4.37 -11.60
C ARG A 191 -20.67 -5.77 -11.04
N LEU A 192 -20.50 -5.88 -9.73
CA LEU A 192 -20.26 -7.15 -9.06
C LEU A 192 -21.54 -7.79 -8.49
N GLY A 193 -22.67 -7.13 -8.64
CA GLY A 193 -23.95 -7.60 -8.08
C GLY A 193 -23.92 -7.68 -6.56
N VAL A 194 -23.23 -6.74 -5.90
CA VAL A 194 -23.13 -6.67 -4.42
C VAL A 194 -23.69 -5.36 -3.91
N GLY A 195 -24.08 -5.31 -2.65
CA GLY A 195 -24.49 -4.06 -1.99
C GLY A 195 -25.98 -3.74 -2.10
N GLY A 196 -26.85 -4.73 -2.19
CA GLY A 196 -28.31 -4.51 -2.15
C GLY A 196 -28.78 -4.04 -0.78
N GLY A 197 -29.49 -2.90 -0.74
CA GLY A 197 -30.13 -2.32 0.45
C GLY A 197 -29.18 -1.55 1.38
N ALA A 198 -29.75 -1.02 2.47
CA ALA A 198 -29.07 -0.19 3.47
C ALA A 198 -27.88 -0.88 4.17
N MET A 199 -27.71 -2.18 3.98
CA MET A 199 -26.62 -2.96 4.63
C MET A 199 -25.58 -3.43 3.61
N GLY A 200 -24.69 -2.55 3.23
CA GLY A 200 -23.51 -2.90 2.44
C GLY A 200 -23.11 -1.82 1.42
N GLY A 201 -23.86 -1.63 0.34
CA GLY A 201 -23.50 -0.68 -0.72
C GLY A 201 -23.57 0.78 -0.29
N GLU A 202 -24.64 1.19 0.39
CA GLU A 202 -24.80 2.55 0.92
C GLU A 202 -23.81 2.83 2.04
N THR A 203 -23.60 1.86 2.94
CA THR A 203 -22.59 1.93 3.99
C THR A 203 -21.19 2.11 3.41
N ALA A 204 -20.84 1.35 2.38
CA ALA A 204 -19.57 1.47 1.71
C ALA A 204 -19.37 2.82 1.03
N GLN A 205 -20.44 3.37 0.39
CA GLN A 205 -20.41 4.71 -0.20
C GLN A 205 -20.18 5.78 0.86
N LEU A 206 -20.84 5.66 2.02
CA LEU A 206 -20.69 6.60 3.11
C LEU A 206 -19.27 6.54 3.70
N VAL A 207 -18.76 5.35 4.00
CA VAL A 207 -17.38 5.15 4.48
C VAL A 207 -16.38 5.73 3.49
N ALA A 208 -16.50 5.45 2.19
CA ALA A 208 -15.60 6.01 1.17
C ALA A 208 -15.65 7.54 1.14
N SER A 209 -16.84 8.13 1.26
CA SER A 209 -16.97 9.58 1.26
C SER A 209 -16.31 10.24 2.48
N GLU A 210 -16.38 9.62 3.66
CA GLU A 210 -15.74 10.10 4.87
C GLU A 210 -14.20 10.01 4.78
N LEU A 211 -13.67 8.87 4.28
CA LEU A 211 -12.24 8.71 4.08
C LEU A 211 -11.69 9.74 3.07
N VAL A 212 -12.40 9.97 1.97
CA VAL A 212 -12.01 10.97 0.96
C VAL A 212 -12.15 12.39 1.50
N THR A 213 -13.20 12.70 2.27
CA THR A 213 -13.35 14.00 2.93
C THR A 213 -12.16 14.29 3.85
N ASN A 214 -11.75 13.27 4.61
CA ASN A 214 -10.58 13.36 5.49
C ASN A 214 -9.29 13.69 4.69
N ALA A 215 -9.07 13.05 3.54
CA ALA A 215 -7.93 13.34 2.68
C ALA A 215 -8.00 14.77 2.08
N VAL A 216 -9.18 15.21 1.60
CA VAL A 216 -9.39 16.58 1.08
C VAL A 216 -9.05 17.64 2.13
N VAL A 217 -9.54 17.45 3.35
CA VAL A 217 -9.38 18.43 4.44
C VAL A 217 -7.93 18.51 4.91
N HIS A 218 -7.27 17.36 5.06
CA HIS A 218 -5.97 17.28 5.73
C HIS A 218 -4.78 17.29 4.79
N ALA A 219 -4.88 16.66 3.61
CA ALA A 219 -3.75 16.53 2.70
C ALA A 219 -3.78 17.58 1.58
N ARG A 220 -4.93 17.86 0.99
CA ARG A 220 -5.10 18.77 -0.16
C ARG A 220 -4.25 18.39 -1.38
N THR A 221 -3.91 17.12 -1.49
CA THR A 221 -3.15 16.53 -2.60
C THR A 221 -4.07 15.63 -3.42
N PRO A 222 -3.72 15.25 -4.66
CA PRO A 222 -4.46 14.25 -5.41
C PRO A 222 -4.67 12.98 -4.57
N ILE A 223 -5.86 12.41 -4.68
CA ILE A 223 -6.34 11.29 -3.89
C ILE A 223 -6.41 10.06 -4.80
N GLU A 224 -5.92 8.95 -4.32
CA GLU A 224 -6.10 7.66 -4.94
C GLU A 224 -7.07 6.84 -4.09
N LEU A 225 -8.22 6.49 -4.67
CA LEU A 225 -9.21 5.60 -4.07
C LEU A 225 -9.05 4.22 -4.67
N THR A 226 -8.77 3.21 -3.86
CA THR A 226 -8.75 1.80 -4.27
C THR A 226 -9.90 1.04 -3.63
N LEU A 227 -10.61 0.29 -4.46
CA LEU A 227 -11.70 -0.61 -4.08
C LEU A 227 -11.30 -2.04 -4.42
N ARG A 228 -11.50 -2.98 -3.51
CA ARG A 228 -11.22 -4.39 -3.71
C ARG A 228 -12.23 -5.26 -2.98
N LEU A 229 -12.79 -6.26 -3.67
CA LEU A 229 -13.74 -7.18 -3.05
C LEU A 229 -13.06 -8.50 -2.71
N VAL A 230 -12.78 -8.72 -1.41
CA VAL A 230 -12.39 -10.01 -0.85
C VAL A 230 -13.58 -10.54 -0.08
N TRP A 231 -14.41 -11.34 -0.78
CA TRP A 231 -15.70 -11.77 -0.28
C TRP A 231 -15.64 -12.29 1.17
N PRO A 232 -16.52 -11.82 2.08
CA PRO A 232 -17.65 -10.90 1.88
C PRO A 232 -17.32 -9.43 2.20
N LEU A 233 -16.04 -9.04 2.24
CA LEU A 233 -15.59 -7.71 2.62
C LEU A 233 -15.22 -6.87 1.40
N LEU A 234 -15.80 -5.67 1.29
CA LEU A 234 -15.33 -4.62 0.40
C LEU A 234 -14.27 -3.81 1.13
N HIS A 235 -13.05 -3.84 0.61
CA HIS A 235 -11.93 -3.05 1.05
C HIS A 235 -11.94 -1.71 0.33
N ILE A 236 -11.86 -0.63 1.09
CA ILE A 236 -11.85 0.75 0.63
C ILE A 236 -10.59 1.38 1.18
N ALA A 237 -9.71 1.85 0.32
CA ALA A 237 -8.49 2.53 0.74
C ALA A 237 -8.36 3.87 0.03
N VAL A 238 -7.92 4.87 0.78
CA VAL A 238 -7.70 6.23 0.31
C VAL A 238 -6.24 6.59 0.60
N ARG A 239 -5.47 6.80 -0.46
CA ARG A 239 -4.09 7.28 -0.39
C ARG A 239 -4.06 8.75 -0.74
N ASP A 240 -3.32 9.53 0.01
CA ASP A 240 -2.95 10.91 -0.29
C ASP A 240 -1.42 11.08 -0.18
N SER A 241 -0.89 12.12 -0.82
CA SER A 241 0.55 12.44 -0.83
C SER A 241 0.89 13.62 0.09
N GLY A 242 0.05 13.94 1.07
CA GLY A 242 0.32 15.03 2.02
C GLY A 242 1.48 14.70 2.97
N ASP A 243 2.30 15.71 3.28
CA ASP A 243 3.44 15.59 4.22
C ASP A 243 3.03 15.44 5.69
N GLY A 244 1.73 15.39 5.97
CA GLY A 244 1.19 15.25 7.30
C GLY A 244 1.43 13.84 7.84
N GLN A 245 2.22 13.71 8.92
CA GLN A 245 2.13 12.52 9.75
C GLN A 245 0.66 12.28 10.05
N ALA A 246 0.14 11.11 9.65
CA ALA A 246 -1.20 10.69 10.03
C ALA A 246 -1.21 10.51 11.56
N ARG A 247 -1.43 11.60 12.26
CA ARG A 247 -1.88 11.51 13.64
C ARG A 247 -3.29 10.96 13.55
N ILE A 248 -3.45 9.69 13.90
CA ILE A 248 -4.69 9.28 14.52
C ILE A 248 -4.77 10.20 15.72
N ALA A 249 -5.61 11.23 15.64
CA ALA A 249 -5.97 11.96 16.84
C ALA A 249 -6.54 10.88 17.75
N GLY A 250 -5.74 10.49 18.73
CA GLY A 250 -6.23 9.63 19.80
C GLY A 250 -7.44 10.35 20.35
N PHE A 251 -8.60 9.70 20.33
CA PHE A 251 -9.84 10.12 20.93
C PHE A 251 -10.16 11.63 20.75
N VAL A 252 -11.03 11.86 19.77
CA VAL A 252 -11.98 12.95 19.63
C VAL A 252 -11.74 14.13 20.56
N ASP A 253 -11.16 15.19 20.04
CA ASP A 253 -11.55 16.51 20.51
C ASP A 253 -13.00 16.72 20.02
N GLU A 254 -13.98 16.56 20.93
CA GLU A 254 -15.42 16.65 20.64
C GLU A 254 -15.84 17.99 20.03
N ALA A 255 -14.93 18.96 19.99
CA ALA A 255 -15.17 20.32 19.49
C ALA A 255 -14.80 20.50 18.00
N ALA A 256 -14.08 19.58 17.36
CA ALA A 256 -13.68 19.71 15.97
C ALA A 256 -14.70 19.04 15.04
N GLU A 257 -15.31 19.80 14.13
CA GLU A 257 -16.19 19.27 13.06
C GLU A 257 -15.51 18.17 12.22
N SER A 258 -14.17 18.13 12.17
CA SER A 258 -13.35 17.15 11.45
C SER A 258 -13.24 15.77 12.14
N GLY A 259 -13.65 15.62 13.40
CA GLY A 259 -13.60 14.35 14.13
C GLY A 259 -14.76 13.39 13.87
N ARG A 260 -15.89 13.89 13.37
CA ARG A 260 -17.13 13.11 13.22
C ARG A 260 -17.05 12.03 12.12
N GLY A 261 -16.28 12.27 11.07
CA GLY A 261 -16.14 11.34 9.93
C GLY A 261 -15.53 10.00 10.34
N LEU A 262 -14.45 10.01 11.12
CA LEU A 262 -13.81 8.77 11.58
C LEU A 262 -14.63 8.03 12.65
N VAL A 263 -15.41 8.74 13.47
CA VAL A 263 -16.39 8.10 14.38
C VAL A 263 -17.45 7.35 13.59
N LEU A 264 -17.89 7.92 12.47
CA LEU A 264 -18.84 7.26 11.57
C LEU A 264 -18.22 6.04 10.89
N VAL A 265 -16.95 6.15 10.45
CA VAL A 265 -16.21 5.01 9.89
C VAL A 265 -16.07 3.91 10.92
N ASP A 266 -15.70 4.23 12.16
CA ASP A 266 -15.58 3.26 13.27
C ASP A 266 -16.89 2.52 13.56
N ALA A 267 -18.00 3.22 13.49
CA ALA A 267 -19.33 2.63 13.73
C ALA A 267 -19.83 1.75 12.57
N LEU A 268 -19.37 1.99 11.34
CA LEU A 268 -19.91 1.37 10.12
C LEU A 268 -18.99 0.32 9.50
N ALA A 269 -17.68 0.45 9.68
CA ALA A 269 -16.71 -0.48 9.12
C ALA A 269 -16.62 -1.75 9.97
N SER A 270 -16.32 -2.88 9.33
CA SER A 270 -15.96 -4.12 10.04
C SER A 270 -14.59 -4.01 10.70
N SER A 271 -13.68 -3.29 10.05
CA SER A 271 -12.39 -2.85 10.58
C SER A 271 -11.90 -1.64 9.77
N TRP A 272 -11.07 -0.83 10.37
CA TRP A 272 -10.42 0.28 9.70
C TRP A 272 -9.07 0.59 10.33
N GLY A 273 -8.24 1.33 9.63
CA GLY A 273 -6.92 1.72 10.12
C GLY A 273 -6.23 2.67 9.18
N ASN A 274 -4.99 2.94 9.50
CA ASN A 274 -4.10 3.69 8.62
C ASN A 274 -2.74 3.00 8.50
N PHE A 275 -2.05 3.36 7.46
CA PHE A 275 -0.73 2.92 7.14
C PHE A 275 0.06 4.11 6.58
N VAL A 276 1.30 4.28 7.00
CA VAL A 276 2.14 5.42 6.63
C VAL A 276 3.32 4.92 5.79
N PRO A 277 3.22 4.98 4.45
CA PRO A 277 4.36 4.75 3.58
C PRO A 277 5.36 5.91 3.68
N PRO A 278 6.54 5.80 3.05
CA PRO A 278 7.51 6.89 3.01
C PRO A 278 6.96 8.20 2.47
N VAL A 279 5.97 8.14 1.56
CA VAL A 279 5.31 9.33 1.00
C VAL A 279 3.80 9.24 1.22
N GLY A 280 3.27 10.23 1.90
CA GLY A 280 1.84 10.34 2.16
C GLY A 280 1.32 9.38 3.23
N LYS A 281 0.05 9.03 3.12
CA LYS A 281 -0.62 8.06 3.99
C LYS A 281 -1.70 7.29 3.24
N VAL A 282 -2.02 6.12 3.76
CA VAL A 282 -3.18 5.32 3.35
C VAL A 282 -4.11 5.18 4.55
N VAL A 283 -5.37 5.59 4.40
CA VAL A 283 -6.43 5.30 5.37
C VAL A 283 -7.38 4.31 4.71
N TRP A 284 -7.71 3.24 5.41
CA TRP A 284 -8.49 2.16 4.85
C TRP A 284 -9.62 1.72 5.78
N ALA A 285 -10.64 1.10 5.18
CA ALA A 285 -11.73 0.46 5.89
C ALA A 285 -12.21 -0.77 5.14
N THR A 286 -12.79 -1.73 5.87
CA THR A 286 -13.50 -2.87 5.30
C THR A 286 -14.98 -2.79 5.65
N VAL A 287 -15.84 -3.07 4.68
CA VAL A 287 -17.30 -3.05 4.86
C VAL A 287 -17.87 -4.39 4.43
N LEU A 288 -18.69 -4.99 5.27
CA LEU A 288 -19.40 -6.22 4.95
C LEU A 288 -20.45 -5.94 3.86
N VAL A 289 -20.35 -6.66 2.74
CA VAL A 289 -21.30 -6.55 1.62
C VAL A 289 -22.03 -7.87 1.38
N ARG A 290 -23.23 -7.79 0.78
CA ARG A 290 -24.04 -8.96 0.44
C ARG A 290 -24.32 -8.99 -1.05
N LYS A 291 -24.51 -10.17 -1.62
CA LYS A 291 -25.00 -10.31 -2.99
C LYS A 291 -26.42 -9.75 -3.09
N VAL A 292 -26.68 -9.04 -4.17
CA VAL A 292 -28.06 -8.64 -4.49
C VAL A 292 -28.79 -9.90 -4.93
N SER A 293 -29.78 -10.34 -4.15
CA SER A 293 -30.70 -11.38 -4.61
C SER A 293 -31.56 -10.78 -5.71
N VAL A 294 -31.40 -11.22 -6.94
CA VAL A 294 -32.37 -10.96 -8.00
C VAL A 294 -33.62 -11.76 -7.59
N VAL A 295 -34.63 -11.06 -7.09
CA VAL A 295 -35.97 -11.65 -6.91
C VAL A 295 -36.48 -11.88 -8.33
N SER A 296 -36.54 -13.15 -8.73
CA SER A 296 -37.13 -13.62 -10.00
C SER A 296 -38.63 -13.45 -9.98
#